data_227e7a75c50232e55b7f59d72736a0c0
#
_entry.id   227e7a75c50232e55b7f59d72736a0c0
#
_cell.length_a   1.000
_cell.length_b   1.000
_cell.length_c   1.000
_cell.angle_alpha   90.00
_cell.angle_beta   90.00
_cell.angle_gamma   90.00
#
_symmetry.space_group_name_H-M   'P 1'
#
loop_
_entity.id
_entity.type
_entity.pdbx_description
1 polymer ?
#
loop_
_entity_poly.entity_id
_entity_poly.type
_entity_poly.pdbx_seq_one_letter_code
_entity_poly.pdbx_strand_id
1 'polypeptide(L)'
;MNALASTSRDGVAALGALIGVGLGPGDPELVTVKAARLIGAAKVVAFFAKRGRESHARAIAAPYLAPDCEEIALHYPVTTEIPFDQPEYVESLQRFYEDCVTRIRAMLEAGRDVTLLCEGDPLLYGSFMHMFARLDQRFRIEICAGVSGMSGCFAAARQPMAWGDDILTVLPATLDEDRLASRLAETDAAVVMKLGGNFAKLRRAMIRAGVIDRAIYVERGAMPGEKIMRLKDKRDDDAPYFSMALVPGRGRRP
;
A
#
# COMPACT_ATOMS: atom_id res chain seq x y z
N MET A 1 1.48 -12.40 30.39
CA MET A 1 2.40 -12.10 31.52
C MET A 1 3.80 -12.46 31.04
N ASN A 2 4.61 -11.49 30.82
CA ASN A 2 6.01 -11.29 31.10
C ASN A 2 6.53 -10.14 30.25
N ALA A 3 6.52 -8.96 30.86
CA ALA A 3 7.30 -7.83 30.39
C ALA A 3 8.77 -8.14 30.73
N LEU A 4 9.59 -8.47 29.74
CA LEU A 4 11.04 -8.49 29.90
C LEU A 4 11.53 -7.03 29.72
N ALA A 5 11.58 -6.32 30.84
CA ALA A 5 12.41 -5.14 30.97
C ALA A 5 13.87 -5.58 30.92
N SER A 6 14.53 -5.44 29.75
CA SER A 6 15.98 -5.60 29.66
C SER A 6 16.62 -4.26 30.01
N THR A 7 17.04 -4.10 31.25
CA THR A 7 18.02 -3.08 31.65
C THR A 7 19.37 -3.44 31.04
N SER A 8 19.84 -2.71 30.04
CA SER A 8 21.21 -2.81 29.56
C SER A 8 22.16 -2.17 30.59
N ARG A 9 23.30 -2.85 30.84
CA ARG A 9 24.30 -2.51 31.87
C ARG A 9 25.22 -1.31 31.58
N ASP A 10 25.02 -0.64 30.44
CA ASP A 10 25.84 0.52 30.08
C ASP A 10 24.88 1.65 29.76
N GLY A 11 24.80 2.71 30.54
CA GLY A 11 23.89 3.86 30.51
C GLY A 11 23.54 4.52 29.15
N VAL A 12 23.53 3.75 28.07
CA VAL A 12 23.02 4.14 26.76
C VAL A 12 21.51 3.90 26.75
N ALA A 13 20.74 4.96 26.63
CA ALA A 13 19.29 4.87 26.45
C ALA A 13 18.97 3.85 25.35
N ALA A 14 18.05 2.90 25.64
CA ALA A 14 17.66 1.91 24.65
C ALA A 14 17.04 2.64 23.43
N LEU A 15 17.49 2.29 22.22
CA LEU A 15 16.93 2.84 20.99
C LEU A 15 15.45 2.43 20.84
N GLY A 16 14.62 3.34 20.31
CA GLY A 16 13.26 3.03 19.94
C GLY A 16 13.16 2.10 18.74
N ALA A 17 11.97 1.57 18.50
CA ALA A 17 11.64 0.71 17.37
C ALA A 17 10.77 1.44 16.33
N LEU A 18 10.98 1.13 15.04
CA LEU A 18 10.03 1.46 13.98
C LEU A 18 9.05 0.30 13.79
N ILE A 19 7.77 0.57 13.87
CA ILE A 19 6.72 -0.45 13.75
C ILE A 19 5.87 -0.12 12.53
N GLY A 20 6.05 -0.87 11.44
CA GLY A 20 5.21 -0.75 10.24
C GLY A 20 3.89 -1.50 10.44
N VAL A 21 2.77 -0.81 10.32
CA VAL A 21 1.45 -1.40 10.56
C VAL A 21 0.58 -1.29 9.32
N GLY A 22 0.20 -2.44 8.76
CA GLY A 22 -0.76 -2.55 7.66
C GLY A 22 -2.19 -2.37 8.14
N LEU A 23 -2.91 -1.47 7.50
CA LEU A 23 -4.26 -1.05 7.86
C LEU A 23 -5.36 -1.70 7.01
N GLY A 24 -4.98 -2.57 6.08
CA GLY A 24 -5.96 -3.13 5.17
C GLY A 24 -6.34 -2.20 4.02
N PRO A 25 -7.32 -2.61 3.21
CA PRO A 25 -7.66 -1.99 1.93
C PRO A 25 -8.45 -0.68 2.04
N GLY A 26 -8.97 -0.34 3.23
CA GLY A 26 -9.71 0.91 3.42
C GLY A 26 -10.87 0.84 4.39
N ASP A 27 -11.49 -0.33 4.56
CA ASP A 27 -12.48 -0.59 5.59
C ASP A 27 -11.79 -0.79 6.94
N PRO A 28 -12.10 0.02 7.98
CA PRO A 28 -11.53 -0.16 9.31
C PRO A 28 -11.77 -1.56 9.90
N GLU A 29 -12.86 -2.24 9.57
CA GLU A 29 -13.13 -3.61 10.03
C GLU A 29 -12.18 -4.66 9.44
N LEU A 30 -11.42 -4.30 8.39
CA LEU A 30 -10.37 -5.14 7.80
C LEU A 30 -8.98 -4.88 8.40
N VAL A 31 -8.89 -4.02 9.41
CA VAL A 31 -7.69 -3.87 10.24
C VAL A 31 -7.53 -5.13 11.08
N THR A 32 -6.33 -5.72 11.06
CA THR A 32 -6.09 -6.94 11.84
C THR A 32 -6.13 -6.66 13.35
N VAL A 33 -6.52 -7.64 14.16
CA VAL A 33 -6.52 -7.53 15.63
C VAL A 33 -5.14 -7.11 16.17
N LYS A 34 -4.05 -7.61 15.55
CA LYS A 34 -2.69 -7.22 15.89
C LYS A 34 -2.44 -5.74 15.58
N ALA A 35 -2.87 -5.26 14.41
CA ALA A 35 -2.72 -3.88 14.01
C ALA A 35 -3.50 -2.94 14.95
N ALA A 36 -4.76 -3.24 15.22
CA ALA A 36 -5.59 -2.46 16.15
C ALA A 36 -4.94 -2.34 17.54
N ARG A 37 -4.41 -3.44 18.08
CA ARG A 37 -3.71 -3.45 19.36
C ARG A 37 -2.42 -2.61 19.34
N LEU A 38 -1.63 -2.67 18.27
CA LEU A 38 -0.40 -1.89 18.12
C LEU A 38 -0.71 -0.39 18.00
N ILE A 39 -1.72 -0.02 17.24
CA ILE A 39 -2.16 1.37 17.08
C ILE A 39 -2.67 1.93 18.42
N GLY A 40 -3.52 1.18 19.13
CA GLY A 40 -4.06 1.60 20.42
C GLY A 40 -3.01 1.73 21.54
N ALA A 41 -1.88 1.03 21.43
CA ALA A 41 -0.76 1.14 22.36
C ALA A 41 0.31 2.18 21.94
N ALA A 42 0.21 2.71 20.72
CA ALA A 42 1.20 3.64 20.18
C ALA A 42 1.18 4.99 20.90
N LYS A 43 2.37 5.49 21.26
CA LYS A 43 2.53 6.87 21.75
C LYS A 43 2.83 7.86 20.64
N VAL A 44 3.40 7.37 19.54
CA VAL A 44 3.67 8.14 18.34
C VAL A 44 3.21 7.33 17.14
N VAL A 45 2.35 7.92 16.32
CA VAL A 45 2.03 7.41 14.99
C VAL A 45 2.53 8.35 13.93
N ALA A 46 3.07 7.80 12.86
CA ALA A 46 3.44 8.53 11.66
C ALA A 46 2.59 8.01 10.48
N PHE A 47 2.30 8.86 9.52
CA PHE A 47 1.59 8.49 8.31
C PHE A 47 1.94 9.40 7.14
N PHE A 48 1.89 8.85 5.95
CA PHE A 48 2.08 9.63 4.73
C PHE A 48 0.77 10.35 4.34
N ALA A 49 0.91 11.57 3.83
CA ALA A 49 -0.23 12.38 3.39
C ALA A 49 0.15 13.24 2.18
N LYS A 50 -0.82 13.57 1.34
CA LYS A 50 -0.67 14.64 0.37
C LYS A 50 -0.91 15.97 1.07
N ARG A 51 -0.08 16.98 0.79
CA ARG A 51 -0.26 18.32 1.37
C ARG A 51 -1.68 18.84 1.09
N GLY A 52 -2.35 19.34 2.12
CA GLY A 52 -3.72 19.86 2.01
C GLY A 52 -4.82 18.81 1.83
N ARG A 53 -4.51 17.51 2.01
CA ARG A 53 -5.50 16.43 2.01
C ARG A 53 -5.36 15.57 3.24
N GLU A 54 -6.48 15.00 3.68
CA GLU A 54 -6.49 13.99 4.74
C GLU A 54 -5.76 12.73 4.29
N SER A 55 -5.03 12.10 5.22
CA SER A 55 -4.37 10.82 4.99
C SER A 55 -5.38 9.67 5.09
N HIS A 56 -5.45 8.84 4.06
CA HIS A 56 -6.27 7.64 4.10
C HIS A 56 -5.82 6.67 5.20
N ALA A 57 -4.51 6.49 5.38
CA ALA A 57 -3.98 5.67 6.46
C ALA A 57 -4.44 6.18 7.83
N ARG A 58 -4.37 7.49 8.07
CA ARG A 58 -4.82 8.11 9.32
C ARG A 58 -6.33 7.93 9.50
N ALA A 59 -7.13 8.10 8.44
CA ALA A 59 -8.58 7.94 8.50
C ALA A 59 -8.98 6.49 8.85
N ILE A 60 -8.34 5.48 8.26
CA ILE A 60 -8.57 4.07 8.58
C ILE A 60 -8.20 3.76 10.03
N ALA A 61 -7.10 4.33 10.54
CA ALA A 61 -6.63 4.09 11.90
C ALA A 61 -7.43 4.84 12.97
N ALA A 62 -8.22 5.86 12.59
CA ALA A 62 -8.92 6.75 13.54
C ALA A 62 -9.68 6.05 14.65
N PRO A 63 -10.45 4.96 14.43
CA PRO A 63 -11.17 4.27 15.50
C PRO A 63 -10.29 3.61 16.55
N TYR A 64 -9.02 3.42 16.26
CA TYR A 64 -8.06 2.67 17.08
C TYR A 64 -7.04 3.55 17.80
N LEU A 65 -6.94 4.84 17.42
CA LEU A 65 -5.95 5.76 17.99
C LEU A 65 -6.29 6.12 19.43
N ALA A 66 -5.28 6.11 20.29
CA ALA A 66 -5.42 6.63 21.66
C ALA A 66 -5.53 8.16 21.62
N PRO A 67 -6.35 8.77 22.53
CA PRO A 67 -6.56 10.23 22.55
C PRO A 67 -5.29 11.06 22.79
N ASP A 68 -4.28 10.47 23.46
CA ASP A 68 -3.00 11.09 23.82
C ASP A 68 -1.86 10.72 22.85
N CYS A 69 -2.18 10.09 21.74
CA CYS A 69 -1.20 9.70 20.73
C CYS A 69 -0.69 10.91 19.96
N GLU A 70 0.64 11.07 19.88
CA GLU A 70 1.27 12.07 19.01
C GLU A 70 1.16 11.65 17.55
N GLU A 71 0.66 12.54 16.69
CA GLU A 71 0.47 12.27 15.27
C GLU A 71 1.48 13.05 14.42
N ILE A 72 2.16 12.36 13.49
CA ILE A 72 3.19 12.93 12.62
C ILE A 72 2.81 12.71 11.17
N ALA A 73 2.39 13.76 10.51
CA ALA A 73 2.14 13.73 9.08
C ALA A 73 3.47 13.90 8.29
N LEU A 74 3.71 13.00 7.35
CA LEU A 74 4.82 13.00 6.40
C LEU A 74 4.27 13.41 5.04
N HIS A 75 4.41 14.70 4.70
CA HIS A 75 3.77 15.28 3.52
C HIS A 75 4.59 15.09 2.26
N TYR A 76 4.07 14.36 1.28
CA TYR A 76 4.66 14.26 -0.06
C TYR A 76 4.80 15.66 -0.70
N PRO A 77 5.97 15.96 -1.28
CA PRO A 77 6.17 17.21 -2.03
C PRO A 77 5.41 17.18 -3.37
N VAL A 78 5.38 16.02 -4.02
CA VAL A 78 4.71 15.74 -5.28
C VAL A 78 4.06 14.36 -5.24
N THR A 79 3.00 14.14 -5.98
CA THR A 79 2.35 12.82 -6.10
C THR A 79 2.12 12.45 -7.57
N THR A 80 1.16 13.09 -8.22
CA THR A 80 0.75 12.83 -9.62
C THR A 80 0.93 14.04 -10.53
N GLU A 81 1.49 15.12 -9.99
CA GLU A 81 1.68 16.38 -10.70
C GLU A 81 2.84 16.33 -11.71
N ILE A 82 3.84 15.51 -11.41
CA ILE A 82 4.99 15.27 -12.29
C ILE A 82 4.96 13.80 -12.71
N PRO A 83 5.20 13.47 -13.98
CA PRO A 83 5.33 12.09 -14.44
C PRO A 83 6.43 11.35 -13.66
N PHE A 84 6.17 10.09 -13.29
CA PHE A 84 7.03 9.30 -12.39
C PHE A 84 8.40 8.96 -13.00
N ASP A 85 8.57 9.07 -14.32
CA ASP A 85 9.79 8.82 -15.08
C ASP A 85 10.68 10.06 -15.24
N GLN A 86 10.21 11.22 -14.80
CA GLN A 86 10.99 12.46 -14.82
C GLN A 86 12.05 12.48 -13.71
N PRO A 87 13.30 12.89 -14.00
CA PRO A 87 14.35 12.98 -12.99
C PRO A 87 13.95 13.82 -11.76
N GLU A 88 13.25 14.93 -11.97
CA GLU A 88 12.78 15.83 -10.91
C GLU A 88 11.82 15.12 -9.92
N TYR A 89 10.97 14.20 -10.42
CA TYR A 89 10.10 13.40 -9.58
C TYR A 89 10.93 12.48 -8.67
N VAL A 90 11.91 11.77 -9.25
CA VAL A 90 12.77 10.84 -8.53
C VAL A 90 13.60 11.58 -7.46
N GLU A 91 14.25 12.69 -7.82
CA GLU A 91 15.04 13.50 -6.90
C GLU A 91 14.18 14.09 -5.76
N SER A 92 12.98 14.60 -6.09
CA SER A 92 12.06 15.16 -5.10
C SER A 92 11.64 14.10 -4.08
N LEU A 93 11.33 12.87 -4.52
CA LEU A 93 10.98 11.77 -3.64
C LEU A 93 12.18 11.25 -2.83
N GLN A 94 13.39 11.22 -3.40
CA GLN A 94 14.59 10.85 -2.66
C GLN A 94 14.82 11.79 -1.47
N ARG A 95 14.83 13.10 -1.70
CA ARG A 95 14.96 14.11 -0.63
C ARG A 95 13.86 13.98 0.41
N PHE A 96 12.62 13.79 -0.03
CA PHE A 96 11.49 13.58 0.87
C PHE A 96 11.69 12.37 1.80
N TYR A 97 12.11 11.22 1.27
CA TYR A 97 12.35 10.04 2.10
C TYR A 97 13.55 10.22 3.03
N GLU A 98 14.60 10.95 2.63
CA GLU A 98 15.72 11.30 3.49
C GLU A 98 15.29 12.19 4.65
N ASP A 99 14.44 13.19 4.41
CA ASP A 99 13.86 14.05 5.44
C ASP A 99 12.96 13.24 6.40
N CYS A 100 12.13 12.36 5.87
CA CYS A 100 11.29 11.47 6.68
C CYS A 100 12.15 10.57 7.58
N VAL A 101 13.19 9.95 7.03
CA VAL A 101 14.15 9.12 7.77
C VAL A 101 14.83 9.92 8.86
N THR A 102 15.27 11.14 8.59
CA THR A 102 15.93 12.01 9.56
C THR A 102 15.00 12.31 10.74
N ARG A 103 13.75 12.65 10.47
CA ARG A 103 12.74 12.91 11.52
C ARG A 103 12.44 11.67 12.37
N ILE A 104 12.22 10.52 11.74
CA ILE A 104 11.94 9.26 12.44
C ILE A 104 13.17 8.82 13.23
N ARG A 105 14.36 8.87 12.65
CA ARG A 105 15.63 8.54 13.30
C ARG A 105 15.84 9.30 14.61
N ALA A 106 15.62 10.60 14.60
CA ALA A 106 15.76 11.42 15.82
C ALA A 106 14.89 10.92 16.98
N MET A 107 13.68 10.44 16.69
CA MET A 107 12.79 9.86 17.70
C MET A 107 13.30 8.50 18.20
N LEU A 108 13.70 7.64 17.27
CA LEU A 108 14.24 6.31 17.62
C LEU A 108 15.53 6.44 18.45
N GLU A 109 16.39 7.40 18.13
CA GLU A 109 17.61 7.71 18.90
C GLU A 109 17.29 8.24 20.31
N ALA A 110 16.15 8.95 20.45
CA ALA A 110 15.64 9.38 21.75
C ALA A 110 14.90 8.27 22.53
N GLY A 111 14.96 7.00 22.08
CA GLY A 111 14.32 5.86 22.71
C GLY A 111 12.80 5.79 22.52
N ARG A 112 12.25 6.55 21.59
CA ARG A 112 10.81 6.59 21.31
C ARG A 112 10.45 5.63 20.17
N ASP A 113 9.49 4.73 20.39
CA ASP A 113 8.94 3.91 19.33
C ASP A 113 8.05 4.75 18.38
N VAL A 114 8.13 4.47 17.09
CA VAL A 114 7.29 5.12 16.07
C VAL A 114 6.49 4.07 15.32
N THR A 115 5.15 4.16 15.37
CA THR A 115 4.24 3.31 14.61
C THR A 115 3.90 4.00 13.28
N LEU A 116 4.40 3.45 12.16
CA LEU A 116 4.16 3.99 10.82
C LEU A 116 2.96 3.28 10.17
N LEU A 117 1.90 4.03 9.96
CA LEU A 117 0.62 3.58 9.41
C LEU A 117 0.72 3.42 7.89
N CYS A 118 0.30 2.27 7.37
CA CYS A 118 0.42 1.92 5.95
C CYS A 118 -0.90 1.39 5.40
N GLU A 119 -1.41 1.98 4.33
CA GLU A 119 -2.54 1.42 3.58
C GLU A 119 -2.17 0.05 3.02
N GLY A 120 -3.09 -0.91 3.08
CA GLY A 120 -2.83 -2.29 2.66
C GLY A 120 -1.79 -2.98 3.55
N ASP A 121 -0.75 -3.51 2.92
CA ASP A 121 0.39 -4.17 3.58
C ASP A 121 1.65 -3.31 3.47
N PRO A 122 2.46 -3.16 4.54
CA PRO A 122 3.65 -2.31 4.56
C PRO A 122 4.71 -2.68 3.52
N LEU A 123 4.79 -3.95 3.15
CA LEU A 123 5.82 -4.48 2.25
C LEU A 123 5.36 -4.68 0.80
N LEU A 124 4.14 -4.22 0.46
CA LEU A 124 3.62 -4.36 -0.90
C LEU A 124 3.36 -2.99 -1.53
N TYR A 125 4.30 -2.51 -2.35
CA TYR A 125 4.25 -1.20 -3.05
C TYR A 125 4.04 0.02 -2.14
N GLY A 126 4.33 -0.10 -0.85
CA GLY A 126 4.12 0.94 0.15
C GLY A 126 5.37 1.80 0.38
N SER A 127 5.17 3.05 0.80
CA SER A 127 6.26 3.97 1.14
C SER A 127 7.04 3.57 2.40
N PHE A 128 6.47 2.68 3.23
CA PHE A 128 7.18 2.08 4.37
C PHE A 128 8.49 1.40 3.94
N MET A 129 8.52 0.76 2.76
CA MET A 129 9.71 0.08 2.27
C MET A 129 10.91 1.01 2.14
N HIS A 130 10.70 2.30 1.84
CA HIS A 130 11.76 3.29 1.81
C HIS A 130 12.31 3.62 3.20
N MET A 131 11.47 3.59 4.24
CA MET A 131 11.89 3.74 5.64
C MET A 131 12.62 2.50 6.12
N PHE A 132 12.04 1.31 5.84
CA PHE A 132 12.64 0.03 6.15
C PHE A 132 14.08 -0.05 5.62
N ALA A 133 14.28 0.11 4.32
CA ALA A 133 15.59 -0.02 3.67
C ALA A 133 16.68 0.95 4.19
N ARG A 134 16.27 2.04 4.86
CA ARG A 134 17.22 3.06 5.38
C ARG A 134 17.45 3.00 6.89
N LEU A 135 16.65 2.23 7.63
CA LEU A 135 16.66 2.18 9.09
C LEU A 135 16.93 0.78 9.66
N ASP A 136 16.74 -0.31 8.88
CA ASP A 136 16.79 -1.70 9.34
C ASP A 136 18.16 -2.14 9.89
N GLN A 137 19.24 -1.55 9.40
CA GLN A 137 20.59 -1.90 9.87
C GLN A 137 20.93 -1.35 11.26
N ARG A 138 20.19 -0.39 11.75
CA ARG A 138 20.52 0.33 12.99
C ARG A 138 19.47 0.21 14.08
N PHE A 139 18.22 0.08 13.71
CA PHE A 139 17.08 0.11 14.63
C PHE A 139 16.30 -1.20 14.57
N ARG A 140 15.66 -1.55 15.67
CA ARG A 140 14.69 -2.64 15.67
C ARG A 140 13.49 -2.24 14.82
N ILE A 141 13.16 -3.06 13.82
CA ILE A 141 11.98 -2.86 12.99
C ILE A 141 11.02 -4.02 13.21
N GLU A 142 9.79 -3.71 13.53
CA GLU A 142 8.68 -4.66 13.59
C GLU A 142 7.71 -4.41 12.42
N ILE A 143 7.13 -5.47 11.90
CA ILE A 143 6.17 -5.39 10.80
C ILE A 143 4.92 -6.16 11.20
N CYS A 144 3.79 -5.46 11.13
CA CYS A 144 2.47 -6.05 11.23
C CYS A 144 1.84 -6.07 9.84
N ALA A 145 1.72 -7.26 9.27
CA ALA A 145 1.08 -7.44 7.96
C ALA A 145 -0.36 -6.93 7.96
N GLY A 146 -0.79 -6.42 6.83
CA GLY A 146 -2.15 -5.97 6.59
C GLY A 146 -2.84 -6.76 5.48
N VAL A 147 -4.16 -6.73 5.43
CA VAL A 147 -4.92 -7.22 4.29
C VAL A 147 -4.56 -6.38 3.07
N SER A 148 -4.09 -7.01 2.00
CA SER A 148 -3.66 -6.27 0.81
C SER A 148 -4.85 -5.60 0.11
N GLY A 149 -4.59 -4.48 -0.59
CA GLY A 149 -5.60 -3.84 -1.44
C GLY A 149 -6.16 -4.78 -2.51
N MET A 150 -5.37 -5.73 -2.98
CA MET A 150 -5.82 -6.77 -3.93
C MET A 150 -6.90 -7.63 -3.31
N SER A 151 -6.70 -8.13 -2.08
CA SER A 151 -7.67 -8.97 -1.38
C SER A 151 -8.98 -8.22 -1.13
N GLY A 152 -8.91 -6.94 -0.78
CA GLY A 152 -10.09 -6.06 -0.68
C GLY A 152 -10.86 -5.98 -2.00
N CYS A 153 -10.15 -5.78 -3.12
CA CYS A 153 -10.76 -5.74 -4.45
C CYS A 153 -11.37 -7.09 -4.87
N PHE A 154 -10.76 -8.24 -4.50
CA PHE A 154 -11.33 -9.56 -4.80
C PHE A 154 -12.65 -9.77 -4.07
N ALA A 155 -12.68 -9.43 -2.78
CA ALA A 155 -13.89 -9.53 -1.95
C ALA A 155 -14.98 -8.59 -2.46
N ALA A 156 -14.65 -7.34 -2.76
CA ALA A 156 -15.57 -6.36 -3.31
C ALA A 156 -16.17 -6.82 -4.64
N ALA A 157 -15.35 -7.32 -5.56
CA ALA A 157 -15.78 -7.85 -6.84
C ALA A 157 -16.49 -9.21 -6.74
N ARG A 158 -16.48 -9.85 -5.55
CA ARG A 158 -16.98 -11.23 -5.33
C ARG A 158 -16.41 -12.21 -6.35
N GLN A 159 -15.10 -12.05 -6.64
CA GLN A 159 -14.45 -12.74 -7.74
C GLN A 159 -13.32 -13.63 -7.22
N PRO A 160 -13.43 -14.97 -7.32
CA PRO A 160 -12.27 -15.84 -7.17
C PRO A 160 -11.23 -15.52 -8.23
N MET A 161 -9.98 -15.34 -7.80
CA MET A 161 -8.94 -14.86 -8.72
C MET A 161 -8.09 -15.97 -9.32
N ALA A 162 -7.68 -16.93 -8.51
CA ALA A 162 -6.82 -18.03 -8.97
C ALA A 162 -7.35 -19.36 -8.42
N TRP A 163 -7.27 -20.41 -9.22
CA TRP A 163 -7.74 -21.75 -8.91
C TRP A 163 -6.62 -22.77 -9.07
N GLY A 164 -6.50 -23.69 -8.14
CA GLY A 164 -5.57 -24.80 -8.26
C GLY A 164 -4.15 -24.34 -8.58
N ASP A 165 -3.70 -24.62 -9.78
CA ASP A 165 -2.37 -24.28 -10.32
C ASP A 165 -2.32 -23.04 -11.23
N ASP A 166 -3.38 -22.19 -11.20
CA ASP A 166 -3.37 -20.91 -11.92
C ASP A 166 -2.20 -20.03 -11.46
N ILE A 167 -1.47 -19.48 -12.41
CA ILE A 167 -0.43 -18.48 -12.15
C ILE A 167 -1.09 -17.12 -11.99
N LEU A 168 -0.97 -16.54 -10.80
CA LEU A 168 -1.40 -15.17 -10.52
C LEU A 168 -0.23 -14.19 -10.67
N THR A 169 -0.34 -13.25 -11.60
CA THR A 169 0.66 -12.21 -11.82
C THR A 169 0.18 -10.84 -11.34
N VAL A 170 1.01 -10.13 -10.58
CA VAL A 170 0.75 -8.75 -10.16
C VAL A 170 1.60 -7.80 -11.02
N LEU A 171 0.94 -6.87 -11.72
CA LEU A 171 1.57 -5.96 -12.68
C LEU A 171 1.32 -4.50 -12.30
N PRO A 172 2.33 -3.63 -12.32
CA PRO A 172 2.10 -2.18 -12.30
C PRO A 172 1.75 -1.70 -13.71
N ALA A 173 0.68 -0.91 -13.86
CA ALA A 173 0.30 -0.33 -15.16
C ALA A 173 1.32 0.69 -15.70
N THR A 174 2.32 1.03 -14.91
CA THR A 174 3.44 1.89 -15.31
C THR A 174 4.39 1.21 -16.32
N LEU A 175 4.34 -0.11 -16.47
CA LEU A 175 5.07 -0.82 -17.54
C LEU A 175 4.65 -0.31 -18.91
N ASP A 176 5.55 -0.47 -19.89
CA ASP A 176 5.20 -0.21 -21.29
C ASP A 176 4.09 -1.15 -21.80
N GLU A 177 3.43 -0.75 -22.87
CA GLU A 177 2.27 -1.46 -23.42
C GLU A 177 2.62 -2.88 -23.89
N ASP A 178 3.79 -3.06 -24.48
CA ASP A 178 4.22 -4.35 -25.02
C ASP A 178 4.50 -5.36 -23.91
N ARG A 179 5.17 -4.93 -22.84
CA ARG A 179 5.37 -5.75 -21.64
C ARG A 179 4.08 -6.10 -20.94
N LEU A 180 3.15 -5.14 -20.82
CA LEU A 180 1.83 -5.41 -20.24
C LEU A 180 1.10 -6.47 -21.07
N ALA A 181 1.03 -6.31 -22.40
CA ALA A 181 0.33 -7.23 -23.28
C ALA A 181 0.95 -8.65 -23.22
N SER A 182 2.27 -8.77 -23.27
CA SER A 182 2.97 -10.05 -23.17
C SER A 182 2.68 -10.75 -21.84
N ARG A 183 2.86 -10.04 -20.70
CA ARG A 183 2.63 -10.63 -19.38
C ARG A 183 1.18 -11.02 -19.13
N LEU A 184 0.23 -10.24 -19.65
CA LEU A 184 -1.19 -10.56 -19.55
C LEU A 184 -1.58 -11.76 -20.42
N ALA A 185 -0.91 -11.97 -21.55
CA ALA A 185 -1.17 -13.13 -22.41
C ALA A 185 -0.60 -14.44 -21.85
N GLU A 186 0.48 -14.36 -21.07
CA GLU A 186 1.21 -15.52 -20.53
C GLU A 186 0.65 -16.01 -19.18
N THR A 187 -0.23 -15.24 -18.51
CA THR A 187 -0.72 -15.56 -17.16
C THR A 187 -2.17 -16.05 -17.16
N ASP A 188 -2.51 -16.90 -16.20
CA ASP A 188 -3.89 -17.37 -16.01
C ASP A 188 -4.75 -16.29 -15.36
N ALA A 189 -4.23 -15.65 -14.32
CA ALA A 189 -4.88 -14.58 -13.59
C ALA A 189 -3.92 -13.38 -13.42
N ALA A 190 -4.46 -12.16 -13.37
CA ALA A 190 -3.65 -10.98 -13.14
C ALA A 190 -4.36 -9.94 -12.26
N VAL A 191 -3.55 -9.21 -11.49
CA VAL A 191 -3.95 -7.96 -10.84
C VAL A 191 -3.09 -6.84 -11.41
N VAL A 192 -3.72 -5.82 -11.97
CA VAL A 192 -2.99 -4.64 -12.45
C VAL A 192 -3.28 -3.44 -11.54
N MET A 193 -2.20 -2.89 -10.98
CA MET A 193 -2.22 -1.77 -10.05
C MET A 193 -1.65 -0.51 -10.70
N LYS A 194 -1.75 0.64 -10.01
CA LYS A 194 -1.21 1.95 -10.45
C LYS A 194 -1.79 2.39 -11.80
N LEU A 195 -3.10 2.26 -11.94
CA LEU A 195 -3.82 2.57 -13.17
C LEU A 195 -3.64 4.04 -13.54
N GLY A 196 -4.22 4.96 -12.78
CA GLY A 196 -4.09 6.42 -12.98
C GLY A 196 -4.09 6.81 -14.45
N GLY A 197 -3.18 7.67 -14.87
CA GLY A 197 -2.98 8.08 -16.26
C GLY A 197 -2.52 6.97 -17.22
N ASN A 198 -2.31 5.75 -16.73
CA ASN A 198 -1.92 4.58 -17.56
C ASN A 198 -3.12 3.76 -18.06
N PHE A 199 -4.35 4.13 -17.68
CA PHE A 199 -5.51 3.29 -17.94
C PHE A 199 -5.78 3.06 -19.44
N ALA A 200 -5.67 4.09 -20.27
CA ALA A 200 -5.82 3.95 -21.72
C ALA A 200 -4.80 2.96 -22.33
N LYS A 201 -3.55 3.04 -21.90
CA LYS A 201 -2.48 2.11 -22.30
C LYS A 201 -2.80 0.69 -21.85
N LEU A 202 -3.22 0.51 -20.59
CA LEU A 202 -3.60 -0.78 -20.06
C LEU A 202 -4.76 -1.41 -20.84
N ARG A 203 -5.79 -0.63 -21.17
CA ARG A 203 -6.92 -1.09 -21.98
C ARG A 203 -6.47 -1.67 -23.32
N ARG A 204 -5.58 -0.98 -24.04
CA ARG A 204 -5.01 -1.50 -25.30
C ARG A 204 -4.22 -2.77 -25.10
N ALA A 205 -3.39 -2.84 -24.07
CA ALA A 205 -2.64 -4.03 -23.73
C ALA A 205 -3.56 -5.24 -23.42
N MET A 206 -4.66 -5.03 -22.69
CA MET A 206 -5.66 -6.07 -22.38
C MET A 206 -6.41 -6.56 -23.61
N ILE A 207 -6.71 -5.68 -24.56
CA ILE A 207 -7.31 -6.06 -25.86
C ILE A 207 -6.34 -6.94 -26.63
N ARG A 208 -5.09 -6.52 -26.77
CA ARG A 208 -4.02 -7.28 -27.46
C ARG A 208 -3.76 -8.64 -26.84
N ALA A 209 -3.82 -8.72 -25.52
CA ALA A 209 -3.65 -9.96 -24.76
C ALA A 209 -4.89 -10.87 -24.79
N GLY A 210 -6.03 -10.41 -25.33
CA GLY A 210 -7.27 -11.18 -25.40
C GLY A 210 -7.94 -11.41 -24.03
N VAL A 211 -7.67 -10.54 -23.03
CA VAL A 211 -8.19 -10.71 -21.65
C VAL A 211 -9.27 -9.68 -21.29
N ILE A 212 -9.55 -8.70 -22.15
CA ILE A 212 -10.45 -7.58 -21.86
C ILE A 212 -11.88 -8.01 -21.48
N ASP A 213 -12.39 -9.09 -22.08
CA ASP A 213 -13.76 -9.57 -21.86
C ASP A 213 -13.98 -10.13 -20.46
N ARG A 214 -12.94 -10.67 -19.82
CA ARG A 214 -12.99 -11.20 -18.44
C ARG A 214 -12.43 -10.22 -17.41
N ALA A 215 -11.86 -9.10 -17.85
CA ALA A 215 -11.29 -8.11 -16.96
C ALA A 215 -12.37 -7.32 -16.21
N ILE A 216 -12.12 -7.07 -14.92
CA ILE A 216 -12.99 -6.32 -14.01
C ILE A 216 -12.22 -5.08 -13.57
N TYR A 217 -12.86 -3.92 -13.65
CA TYR A 217 -12.39 -2.68 -13.05
C TYR A 217 -12.97 -2.53 -11.65
N VAL A 218 -12.12 -2.27 -10.68
CA VAL A 218 -12.50 -1.98 -9.30
C VAL A 218 -11.93 -0.63 -8.91
N GLU A 219 -12.79 0.27 -8.50
CA GLU A 219 -12.45 1.57 -7.93
C GLU A 219 -12.85 1.59 -6.47
N ARG A 220 -11.91 1.98 -5.59
CA ARG A 220 -12.12 2.09 -4.14
C ARG A 220 -12.67 0.80 -3.50
N GLY A 221 -12.18 -0.35 -3.93
CA GLY A 221 -12.59 -1.64 -3.38
C GLY A 221 -12.40 -1.71 -1.86
N ALA A 222 -13.44 -2.10 -1.13
CA ALA A 222 -13.53 -2.05 0.33
C ALA A 222 -13.37 -0.64 0.93
N MET A 223 -13.81 0.39 0.20
CA MET A 223 -13.81 1.78 0.66
C MET A 223 -15.14 2.46 0.34
N PRO A 224 -15.51 3.55 1.03
CA PRO A 224 -16.68 4.35 0.66
C PRO A 224 -16.60 4.83 -0.80
N GLY A 225 -17.71 4.69 -1.54
CA GLY A 225 -17.76 5.08 -2.95
C GLY A 225 -17.18 4.01 -3.91
N GLU A 226 -17.17 2.76 -3.49
CA GLU A 226 -16.79 1.60 -4.31
C GLU A 226 -17.54 1.56 -5.65
N LYS A 227 -16.82 1.27 -6.75
CA LYS A 227 -17.39 1.01 -8.06
C LYS A 227 -16.75 -0.22 -8.67
N ILE A 228 -17.59 -1.11 -9.18
CA ILE A 228 -17.16 -2.36 -9.82
C ILE A 228 -17.92 -2.50 -11.14
N MET A 229 -17.18 -2.81 -12.20
CA MET A 229 -17.76 -3.05 -13.51
C MET A 229 -16.85 -3.92 -14.38
N ARG A 230 -17.37 -4.51 -15.43
CA ARG A 230 -16.51 -5.11 -16.46
C ARG A 230 -15.65 -4.03 -17.07
N LEU A 231 -14.36 -4.28 -17.23
CA LEU A 231 -13.44 -3.27 -17.73
C LEU A 231 -13.80 -2.80 -19.15
N LYS A 232 -14.34 -3.68 -19.99
CA LYS A 232 -14.80 -3.35 -21.33
C LYS A 232 -15.96 -2.34 -21.36
N ASP A 233 -16.76 -2.28 -20.28
CA ASP A 233 -17.92 -1.40 -20.20
C ASP A 233 -17.56 -0.01 -19.66
N LYS A 234 -16.35 0.17 -19.15
CA LYS A 234 -15.84 1.48 -18.73
C LYS A 234 -15.55 2.35 -19.95
N ARG A 235 -16.28 3.44 -20.11
CA ARG A 235 -16.27 4.28 -21.32
C ARG A 235 -15.17 5.32 -21.34
N ASP A 236 -14.80 5.85 -20.18
CA ASP A 236 -13.73 6.83 -20.01
C ASP A 236 -12.40 6.15 -19.62
N ASP A 237 -11.32 6.91 -19.68
CA ASP A 237 -9.98 6.45 -19.28
C ASP A 237 -9.52 7.04 -17.95
N ASP A 238 -10.42 7.65 -17.18
CA ASP A 238 -10.13 8.13 -15.85
C ASP A 238 -10.04 6.97 -14.85
N ALA A 239 -8.98 6.93 -14.10
CA ALA A 239 -8.79 5.95 -13.04
C ALA A 239 -8.17 6.64 -11.82
N PRO A 240 -8.89 6.76 -10.70
CA PRO A 240 -8.33 7.35 -9.49
C PRO A 240 -7.22 6.48 -8.91
N TYR A 241 -6.49 7.03 -7.94
CA TYR A 241 -5.36 6.34 -7.30
C TYR A 241 -5.76 4.96 -6.75
N PHE A 242 -6.90 4.85 -6.06
CA PHE A 242 -7.42 3.59 -5.56
C PHE A 242 -8.25 2.87 -6.61
N SER A 243 -7.59 2.38 -7.64
CA SER A 243 -8.23 1.56 -8.68
C SER A 243 -7.31 0.41 -9.09
N MET A 244 -7.93 -0.71 -9.43
CA MET A 244 -7.26 -1.91 -9.92
C MET A 244 -8.04 -2.51 -11.08
N ALA A 245 -7.32 -3.21 -11.96
CA ALA A 245 -7.92 -4.09 -12.93
C ALA A 245 -7.62 -5.55 -12.55
N LEU A 246 -8.66 -6.34 -12.46
CA LEU A 246 -8.60 -7.76 -12.12
C LEU A 246 -8.84 -8.58 -13.37
N VAL A 247 -8.00 -9.56 -13.62
CA VAL A 247 -8.18 -10.56 -14.69
C VAL A 247 -8.27 -11.92 -13.99
N PRO A 248 -9.48 -12.42 -13.68
CA PRO A 248 -9.64 -13.69 -12.98
C PRO A 248 -9.13 -14.87 -13.81
N GLY A 249 -8.68 -15.92 -13.15
CA GLY A 249 -8.36 -17.19 -13.77
C GLY A 249 -9.61 -17.85 -14.37
N ARG A 250 -9.39 -18.90 -15.16
CA ARG A 250 -10.49 -19.53 -15.92
C ARG A 250 -11.21 -20.64 -15.15
N GLY A 251 -10.81 -20.93 -13.92
CA GLY A 251 -11.46 -21.96 -13.10
C GLY A 251 -11.35 -23.37 -13.69
N ARG A 252 -10.19 -23.74 -14.21
CA ARG A 252 -10.01 -24.98 -15.01
C ARG A 252 -10.07 -26.28 -14.21
N ARG A 253 -10.10 -26.19 -12.87
CA ARG A 253 -10.20 -27.40 -12.01
C ARG A 253 -11.30 -27.24 -10.97
N PRO A 254 -12.03 -28.33 -10.66
CA PRO A 254 -12.98 -28.37 -9.55
C PRO A 254 -12.27 -28.31 -8.20
#